data_77952da613c32109b19adc339d158807
#
_entry.id   77952da613c32109b19adc339d158807
#
_cell.length_a   1.000
_cell.length_b   1.000
_cell.length_c   1.000
_cell.angle_alpha   90.00
_cell.angle_beta   90.00
_cell.angle_gamma   90.00
#
_symmetry.space_group_name_H-M   'P 1'
#
loop_
_entity.id
_entity.type
_entity.pdbx_description
1 polymer ?
#
loop_
_entity_poly.entity_id
_entity_poly.type
_entity_poly.pdbx_seq_one_letter_code
_entity_poly.pdbx_strand_id
1 'polypeptide(L)'
;GIDVEIRIIAWTSLLAEYINKRKFDAVVMGWSTAVDPDAYVIWHSSQTGEHQFNFVSYANDEVDAALEQARRIFDRGKRREHYHRIHAQIAADLPYVFLFVPDSLPVVHRRVQNIHYSDKTGIGYQSIRWYVPEPFQKYAP
;
A
#
# COMPACT_ATOMS: atom_id res chain seq x y z
N GLY A 1 -24.71 -8.25 -19.87
CA GLY A 1 -24.15 -7.14 -19.10
C GLY A 1 -24.33 -7.38 -17.61
N ILE A 2 -23.54 -6.72 -16.81
CA ILE A 2 -23.67 -6.71 -15.35
C ILE A 2 -24.28 -5.36 -14.99
N ASP A 3 -25.36 -5.35 -14.18
CA ASP A 3 -25.92 -4.13 -13.64
C ASP A 3 -25.23 -3.77 -12.33
N VAL A 4 -24.75 -2.53 -12.20
CA VAL A 4 -23.92 -2.09 -11.08
C VAL A 4 -24.49 -0.83 -10.45
N GLU A 5 -24.83 -0.89 -9.17
CA GLU A 5 -25.20 0.28 -8.37
C GLU A 5 -23.97 0.81 -7.62
N ILE A 6 -23.52 2.02 -7.96
CA ILE A 6 -22.36 2.65 -7.31
C ILE A 6 -22.82 3.41 -6.07
N ARG A 7 -22.22 3.09 -4.91
CA ARG A 7 -22.45 3.78 -3.64
C ARG A 7 -21.19 4.49 -3.18
N ILE A 8 -21.25 5.82 -3.06
CA ILE A 8 -20.15 6.63 -2.50
C ILE A 8 -20.42 6.79 -1.01
N ILE A 9 -19.50 6.27 -0.19
CA ILE A 9 -19.65 6.19 1.27
C ILE A 9 -18.47 6.90 1.93
N ALA A 10 -18.74 7.61 3.05
CA ALA A 10 -17.66 8.23 3.84
C ALA A 10 -16.68 7.15 4.33
N TRP A 11 -15.38 7.47 4.32
CA TRP A 11 -14.30 6.52 4.58
C TRP A 11 -14.47 5.74 5.88
N THR A 12 -14.78 6.43 6.98
CA THR A 12 -14.96 5.79 8.30
C THR A 12 -16.11 4.80 8.30
N SER A 13 -17.21 5.13 7.65
CA SER A 13 -18.39 4.25 7.53
C SER A 13 -18.11 3.09 6.58
N LEU A 14 -17.39 3.33 5.48
CA LEU A 14 -16.95 2.28 4.56
C LEU A 14 -16.15 1.21 5.31
N LEU A 15 -15.15 1.63 6.09
CA LEU A 15 -14.34 0.69 6.87
C LEU A 15 -15.16 -0.05 7.93
N ALA A 16 -15.91 0.68 8.77
CA ALA A 16 -16.59 0.11 9.93
C ALA A 16 -17.75 -0.81 9.55
N GLU A 17 -18.56 -0.43 8.55
CA GLU A 17 -19.79 -1.11 8.25
C GLU A 17 -19.71 -2.11 7.09
N TYR A 18 -18.74 -1.92 6.19
CA TYR A 18 -18.62 -2.75 4.99
C TYR A 18 -17.33 -3.57 4.97
N ILE A 19 -16.17 -2.93 5.04
CA ILE A 19 -14.88 -3.63 4.86
C ILE A 19 -14.59 -4.58 6.03
N ASN A 20 -14.65 -4.09 7.26
CA ASN A 20 -14.38 -4.93 8.44
C ASN A 20 -15.40 -6.06 8.60
N LYS A 21 -16.63 -5.82 8.19
CA LYS A 21 -17.71 -6.80 8.22
C LYS A 21 -17.83 -7.64 6.94
N ARG A 22 -16.98 -7.37 5.94
CA ARG A 22 -17.00 -8.01 4.60
C ARG A 22 -18.37 -8.00 3.92
N LYS A 23 -19.10 -6.89 4.08
CA LYS A 23 -20.45 -6.67 3.54
C LYS A 23 -20.40 -5.83 2.26
N PHE A 24 -19.78 -6.37 1.22
CA PHE A 24 -19.70 -5.73 -0.10
C PHE A 24 -19.65 -6.81 -1.19
N ASP A 25 -20.20 -6.52 -2.34
CA ASP A 25 -20.07 -7.34 -3.54
C ASP A 25 -18.78 -7.02 -4.25
N ALA A 26 -18.46 -5.72 -4.39
CA ALA A 26 -17.21 -5.21 -4.90
C ALA A 26 -16.87 -3.88 -4.22
N VAL A 27 -15.58 -3.54 -4.16
CA VAL A 27 -15.10 -2.28 -3.59
C VAL A 27 -13.90 -1.77 -4.39
N VAL A 28 -13.83 -0.47 -4.60
CA VAL A 28 -12.66 0.20 -5.18
C VAL A 28 -11.91 0.90 -4.05
N MET A 29 -10.69 0.45 -3.80
CA MET A 29 -9.81 0.98 -2.76
C MET A 29 -8.36 1.02 -3.24
N GLY A 30 -7.50 1.71 -2.50
CA GLY A 30 -6.06 1.73 -2.74
C GLY A 30 -5.28 1.27 -1.51
N TRP A 31 -4.10 0.71 -1.76
CA TRP A 31 -3.11 0.40 -0.74
C TRP A 31 -1.99 1.43 -0.75
N SER A 32 -1.58 1.84 0.45
CA SER A 32 -0.30 2.52 0.64
C SER A 32 0.69 1.50 1.19
N THR A 33 1.67 1.12 0.38
CA THR A 33 2.64 0.10 0.75
C THR A 33 3.83 0.71 1.48
N ALA A 34 4.38 -0.02 2.45
CA ALA A 34 5.62 0.34 3.12
C ALA A 34 6.84 0.15 2.19
N VAL A 35 8.01 0.62 2.64
CA VAL A 35 9.28 0.40 1.94
C VAL A 35 9.66 -1.09 1.89
N ASP A 36 9.31 -1.84 2.92
CA ASP A 36 9.42 -3.29 2.92
C ASP A 36 8.25 -3.90 2.14
N PRO A 37 8.50 -4.79 1.18
CA PRO A 37 7.45 -5.40 0.36
C PRO A 37 6.64 -6.49 1.07
N ASP A 38 6.70 -6.58 2.40
CA ASP A 38 5.96 -7.57 3.16
C ASP A 38 4.44 -7.37 3.02
N ALA A 39 3.81 -8.25 2.29
CA ALA A 39 2.38 -8.24 2.03
C ALA A 39 1.60 -9.32 2.82
N TYR A 40 2.20 -9.86 3.87
CA TYR A 40 1.61 -10.91 4.70
C TYR A 40 0.21 -10.53 5.21
N VAL A 41 0.08 -9.32 5.74
CA VAL A 41 -1.18 -8.85 6.33
C VAL A 41 -2.32 -8.72 5.32
N ILE A 42 -1.99 -8.62 4.02
CA ILE A 42 -2.98 -8.46 2.94
C ILE A 42 -3.38 -9.82 2.36
N TRP A 43 -2.42 -10.75 2.23
CA TRP A 43 -2.63 -11.95 1.42
C TRP A 43 -2.64 -13.28 2.19
N HIS A 44 -2.02 -13.33 3.39
CA HIS A 44 -1.98 -14.59 4.13
C HIS A 44 -3.37 -14.99 4.62
N SER A 45 -3.73 -16.26 4.50
CA SER A 45 -5.05 -16.79 4.86
C SER A 45 -5.43 -16.57 6.33
N SER A 46 -4.45 -16.50 7.25
CA SER A 46 -4.69 -16.19 8.66
C SER A 46 -5.15 -14.74 8.91
N GLN A 47 -5.10 -13.86 7.92
CA GLN A 47 -5.41 -12.43 8.06
C GLN A 47 -6.85 -12.07 7.64
N THR A 48 -7.78 -13.00 7.85
CA THR A 48 -9.19 -12.88 7.47
C THR A 48 -10.12 -12.49 8.63
N GLY A 49 -9.58 -12.32 9.84
CA GLY A 49 -10.35 -11.91 11.03
C GLY A 49 -10.86 -10.47 10.97
N GLU A 50 -11.64 -10.10 11.97
CA GLU A 50 -12.11 -8.72 12.13
C GLU A 50 -10.90 -7.78 12.31
N HIS A 51 -10.93 -6.62 11.66
CA HIS A 51 -9.84 -5.64 11.60
C HIS A 51 -8.53 -6.13 10.96
N GLN A 52 -8.54 -7.29 10.31
CA GLN A 52 -7.42 -7.78 9.49
C GLN A 52 -7.63 -7.42 8.01
N PHE A 53 -6.53 -7.39 7.23
CA PHE A 53 -6.53 -6.73 5.92
C PHE A 53 -6.74 -7.65 4.72
N ASN A 54 -6.83 -8.96 4.91
CA ASN A 54 -7.24 -9.87 3.86
C ASN A 54 -8.76 -9.80 3.68
N PHE A 55 -9.23 -8.71 3.07
CA PHE A 55 -10.67 -8.38 2.99
C PHE A 55 -11.48 -9.31 2.09
N VAL A 56 -10.84 -9.94 1.12
CA VAL A 56 -11.47 -10.85 0.16
C VAL A 56 -11.38 -12.30 0.58
N SER A 57 -10.84 -12.57 1.76
CA SER A 57 -10.64 -13.93 2.30
C SER A 57 -9.87 -14.85 1.34
N TYR A 58 -8.85 -14.28 0.67
CA TYR A 58 -7.96 -15.05 -0.17
C TYR A 58 -7.22 -16.10 0.63
N ALA A 59 -7.12 -17.32 0.10
CA ALA A 59 -6.40 -18.41 0.71
C ALA A 59 -5.71 -19.24 -0.37
N ASN A 60 -4.40 -19.42 -0.24
CA ASN A 60 -3.58 -20.25 -1.11
C ASN A 60 -2.35 -20.69 -0.33
N ASP A 61 -2.21 -21.99 -0.11
CA ASP A 61 -1.17 -22.57 0.73
C ASP A 61 0.25 -22.28 0.21
N GLU A 62 0.44 -22.18 -1.11
CA GLU A 62 1.74 -21.87 -1.72
C GLU A 62 2.11 -20.40 -1.46
N VAL A 63 1.14 -19.49 -1.54
CA VAL A 63 1.33 -18.07 -1.23
C VAL A 63 1.60 -17.89 0.25
N ASP A 64 0.86 -18.56 1.13
CA ASP A 64 1.05 -18.50 2.58
C ASP A 64 2.47 -18.95 2.95
N ALA A 65 2.89 -20.12 2.47
CA ALA A 65 4.23 -20.65 2.71
C ALA A 65 5.33 -19.72 2.15
N ALA A 66 5.13 -19.13 0.97
CA ALA A 66 6.09 -18.21 0.38
C ALA A 66 6.19 -16.89 1.15
N LEU A 67 5.08 -16.35 1.67
CA LEU A 67 5.04 -15.16 2.54
C LEU A 67 5.80 -15.40 3.84
N GLU A 68 5.55 -16.55 4.49
CA GLU A 68 6.25 -16.91 5.72
C GLU A 68 7.78 -17.08 5.51
N GLN A 69 8.18 -17.72 4.42
CA GLN A 69 9.59 -17.90 4.09
C GLN A 69 10.25 -16.56 3.76
N ALA A 70 9.62 -15.70 2.96
CA ALA A 70 10.16 -14.39 2.60
C ALA A 70 10.48 -13.52 3.83
N ARG A 71 9.68 -13.61 4.89
CA ARG A 71 9.90 -12.88 6.16
C ARG A 71 11.12 -13.35 6.94
N ARG A 72 11.60 -14.58 6.72
CA ARG A 72 12.75 -15.17 7.41
C ARG A 72 14.07 -14.98 6.65
N ILE A 73 14.02 -14.50 5.39
CA ILE A 73 15.17 -14.36 4.52
C ILE A 73 15.66 -12.92 4.52
N PHE A 74 16.91 -12.70 5.00
CA PHE A 74 17.56 -11.39 4.97
C PHE A 74 18.24 -11.09 3.63
N ASP A 75 18.71 -12.12 2.91
CA ASP A 75 19.31 -11.95 1.58
C ASP A 75 18.27 -11.42 0.58
N ARG A 76 18.54 -10.23 0.05
CA ARG A 76 17.59 -9.52 -0.82
C ARG A 76 17.33 -10.26 -2.14
N GLY A 77 18.34 -10.93 -2.68
CA GLY A 77 18.20 -11.69 -3.93
C GLY A 77 17.26 -12.87 -3.77
N LYS A 78 17.51 -13.70 -2.75
CA LYS A 78 16.68 -14.86 -2.42
C LYS A 78 15.26 -14.44 -2.02
N ARG A 79 15.13 -13.40 -1.23
CA ARG A 79 13.83 -12.85 -0.82
C ARG A 79 13.00 -12.39 -2.03
N ARG A 80 13.65 -11.76 -3.03
CA ARG A 80 13.00 -11.33 -4.27
C ARG A 80 12.36 -12.48 -5.05
N GLU A 81 12.99 -13.66 -5.07
CA GLU A 81 12.45 -14.84 -5.76
C GLU A 81 11.13 -15.30 -5.13
N HIS A 82 10.99 -15.24 -3.81
CA HIS A 82 9.73 -15.54 -3.14
C HIS A 82 8.65 -14.52 -3.50
N TYR A 83 8.95 -13.23 -3.50
CA TYR A 83 7.97 -12.21 -3.89
C TYR A 83 7.55 -12.31 -5.36
N HIS A 84 8.46 -12.68 -6.26
CA HIS A 84 8.08 -12.91 -7.66
C HIS A 84 7.08 -14.07 -7.80
N ARG A 85 7.26 -15.15 -7.04
CA ARG A 85 6.30 -16.28 -7.02
C ARG A 85 4.97 -15.87 -6.43
N ILE A 86 4.97 -15.16 -5.30
CA ILE A 86 3.77 -14.62 -4.67
C ILE A 86 3.00 -13.74 -5.67
N HIS A 87 3.67 -12.81 -6.32
CA HIS A 87 3.03 -11.92 -7.29
C HIS A 87 2.47 -12.66 -8.49
N ALA A 88 3.19 -13.64 -9.01
CA ALA A 88 2.72 -14.47 -10.14
C ALA A 88 1.46 -15.25 -9.78
N GLN A 89 1.43 -15.85 -8.58
CA GLN A 89 0.28 -16.62 -8.12
C GLN A 89 -0.94 -15.72 -7.85
N ILE A 90 -0.75 -14.59 -7.16
CA ILE A 90 -1.83 -13.62 -6.93
C ILE A 90 -2.39 -13.09 -8.26
N ALA A 91 -1.52 -12.84 -9.25
CA ALA A 91 -1.96 -12.39 -10.56
C ALA A 91 -2.74 -13.49 -11.33
N ALA A 92 -2.42 -14.77 -11.11
CA ALA A 92 -3.15 -15.89 -11.71
C ALA A 92 -4.50 -16.11 -11.03
N ASP A 93 -4.57 -16.02 -9.70
CA ASP A 93 -5.78 -16.22 -8.90
C ASP A 93 -6.75 -15.04 -8.96
N LEU A 94 -6.25 -13.83 -9.26
CA LEU A 94 -7.02 -12.58 -9.39
C LEU A 94 -7.97 -12.28 -8.22
N PRO A 95 -7.53 -12.33 -6.96
CA PRO A 95 -8.38 -11.93 -5.83
C PRO A 95 -8.71 -10.43 -5.88
N TYR A 96 -7.87 -9.63 -6.55
CA TYR A 96 -8.08 -8.21 -6.87
C TYR A 96 -7.95 -7.97 -8.37
N VAL A 97 -8.73 -7.02 -8.87
CA VAL A 97 -8.48 -6.41 -10.19
C VAL A 97 -7.57 -5.20 -9.98
N PHE A 98 -6.30 -5.34 -10.37
CA PHE A 98 -5.32 -4.25 -10.25
C PHE A 98 -5.54 -3.22 -11.34
N LEU A 99 -5.92 -2.00 -10.97
CA LEU A 99 -6.30 -0.96 -11.92
C LEU A 99 -5.09 -0.12 -12.35
N PHE A 100 -4.44 0.56 -11.39
CA PHE A 100 -3.31 1.44 -11.66
C PHE A 100 -2.54 1.77 -10.37
N VAL A 101 -1.34 2.26 -10.52
CA VAL A 101 -0.54 2.89 -9.46
C VAL A 101 -0.50 4.38 -9.75
N PRO A 102 -1.07 5.24 -8.88
CA PRO A 102 -1.05 6.68 -9.12
C PRO A 102 0.34 7.27 -8.91
N ASP A 103 0.72 8.22 -9.76
CA ASP A 103 1.91 9.02 -9.56
C ASP A 103 1.71 10.01 -8.40
N SER A 104 2.76 10.21 -7.59
CA SER A 104 2.79 11.26 -6.58
C SER A 104 3.38 12.53 -7.18
N LEU A 105 2.58 13.59 -7.26
CA LEU A 105 2.98 14.90 -7.80
C LEU A 105 3.05 15.94 -6.67
N PRO A 106 4.14 15.96 -5.88
CA PRO A 106 4.28 16.90 -4.79
C PRO A 106 4.51 18.32 -5.29
N VAL A 107 3.79 19.28 -4.70
CA VAL A 107 3.99 20.70 -4.95
C VAL A 107 4.66 21.32 -3.74
N VAL A 108 5.81 21.97 -3.97
CA VAL A 108 6.59 22.61 -2.91
C VAL A 108 6.80 24.08 -3.22
N HIS A 109 6.62 24.94 -2.23
CA HIS A 109 6.86 26.36 -2.41
C HIS A 109 8.38 26.60 -2.68
N ARG A 110 8.69 27.42 -3.68
CA ARG A 110 10.08 27.69 -4.15
C ARG A 110 11.07 28.20 -3.10
N ARG A 111 10.56 28.72 -1.96
CA ARG A 111 11.40 29.15 -0.83
C ARG A 111 12.04 28.00 -0.05
N VAL A 112 11.47 26.80 -0.13
CA VAL A 112 12.01 25.62 0.55
C VAL A 112 13.15 25.06 -0.27
N GLN A 113 14.31 24.92 0.35
CA GLN A 113 15.54 24.47 -0.27
C GLN A 113 15.97 23.09 0.24
N ASN A 114 16.92 22.47 -0.47
CA ASN A 114 17.53 21.19 -0.13
C ASN A 114 16.53 20.02 -0.10
N ILE A 115 15.63 20.02 -1.06
CA ILE A 115 14.65 18.94 -1.24
C ILE A 115 15.27 17.83 -2.05
N HIS A 116 15.26 16.63 -1.51
CA HIS A 116 15.68 15.42 -2.19
C HIS A 116 14.50 14.48 -2.37
N TYR A 117 14.38 13.91 -3.55
CA TYR A 117 13.36 12.92 -3.84
C TYR A 117 13.94 11.50 -3.71
N SER A 118 13.13 10.59 -3.22
CA SER A 118 13.43 9.16 -3.20
C SER A 118 12.28 8.39 -3.84
N ASP A 119 12.59 7.47 -4.72
CA ASP A 119 11.58 6.61 -5.37
C ASP A 119 10.76 5.77 -4.38
N LYS A 120 11.27 5.58 -3.15
CA LYS A 120 10.61 4.78 -2.11
C LYS A 120 9.82 5.60 -1.10
N THR A 121 10.33 6.75 -0.71
CA THR A 121 9.76 7.58 0.37
C THR A 121 9.29 8.94 -0.13
N GLY A 122 9.38 9.17 -1.44
CA GLY A 122 8.95 10.41 -2.07
C GLY A 122 9.74 11.62 -1.62
N ILE A 123 9.07 12.76 -1.58
CA ILE A 123 9.64 14.06 -1.22
C ILE A 123 10.01 14.15 0.27
N GLY A 124 9.38 13.35 1.14
CA GLY A 124 9.67 13.33 2.58
C GLY A 124 11.07 12.82 2.94
N TYR A 125 11.80 12.26 1.97
CA TYR A 125 13.16 11.78 2.20
C TYR A 125 14.09 12.89 2.66
N GLN A 126 14.75 12.69 3.79
CA GLN A 126 15.63 13.67 4.41
C GLN A 126 15.00 15.05 4.69
N SER A 127 13.71 15.11 4.95
CA SER A 127 12.99 16.37 5.24
C SER A 127 13.60 17.18 6.40
N ILE A 128 14.33 16.53 7.31
CA ILE A 128 15.12 17.19 8.36
C ILE A 128 16.18 18.17 7.82
N ARG A 129 16.58 18.03 6.55
CA ARG A 129 17.56 18.90 5.88
C ARG A 129 16.93 20.05 5.11
N TRP A 130 15.60 20.12 5.06
CA TRP A 130 14.91 21.21 4.40
C TRP A 130 15.06 22.49 5.18
N TYR A 131 15.25 23.59 4.49
CA TYR A 131 15.35 24.90 5.11
C TYR A 131 14.78 25.98 4.21
N VAL A 132 14.43 27.10 4.81
CA VAL A 132 14.08 28.34 4.13
C VAL A 132 15.18 29.34 4.40
N PRO A 133 15.90 29.83 3.36
CA PRO A 133 16.94 30.87 3.56
C PRO A 133 16.36 32.11 4.24
N GLU A 134 17.15 32.74 5.09
CA GLU A 134 16.72 33.89 5.91
C GLU A 134 15.95 34.98 5.14
N PRO A 135 16.39 35.43 3.92
CA PRO A 135 15.65 36.43 3.15
C PRO A 135 14.23 36.01 2.72
N PHE A 136 13.91 34.72 2.77
CA PHE A 136 12.62 34.16 2.37
C PHE A 136 11.78 33.66 3.54
N GLN A 137 12.27 33.82 4.76
CA GLN A 137 11.52 33.48 5.97
C GLN A 137 10.41 34.51 6.19
N LYS A 138 9.22 34.02 6.55
CA LYS A 138 8.07 34.89 6.80
C LYS A 138 8.18 35.60 8.15
N TYR A 139 8.86 35.00 9.09
CA TYR A 139 9.11 35.50 10.40
C TYR A 139 10.59 35.36 10.67
N ALA A 140 11.30 36.48 10.84
CA ALA A 140 12.66 36.50 11.37
C ALA A 140 12.58 36.28 12.91
N PRO A 141 13.58 35.60 13.50
CA PRO A 141 13.66 35.50 14.96
C PRO A 141 13.78 36.87 15.63
#